data_c56be8bec557bf1bf1763ea80bbcc954
#
_entry.id   c56be8bec557bf1bf1763ea80bbcc954
#
_cell.length_a   1.000
_cell.length_b   1.000
_cell.length_c   1.000
_cell.angle_alpha   90.00
_cell.angle_beta   90.00
_cell.angle_gamma   90.00
#
_symmetry.space_group_name_H-M   'P 1'
#
loop_
_entity.id
_entity.type
_entity.pdbx_description
1 polymer ?
#
loop_
_entity_poly.entity_id
_entity_poly.type
_entity_poly.pdbx_seq_one_letter_code
_entity_poly.pdbx_strand_id
1 'polypeptide(L)'
;MDDHQKNNQPRTMPPRTMPIQSATFSNPVNAEIRRAAATGIYDIRGGGAKRRVPHFDDLLFLGASMSRYPLEGYREKCETSVTLGSRFAKKPIHLDIPITVAGMSFGALSGPAKEALGRGATMAGTSTTTGDGGMTEEERGHSEKLIYQYLPSRYGMNPDDLRRADAIEVVVGQGAKPGGGGMLLGQKISDRVADMRDLPPGIDQRSACRHPDWTGPDDLSLIHISEPTRPLY
;
A
#
# COMPACT_ATOMS: atom_id res chain seq x y z
N MET A 1 -22.76 -13.30 80.15
CA MET A 1 -21.76 -12.25 79.83
C MET A 1 -20.84 -12.81 78.80
N ASP A 2 -21.23 -12.67 77.53
CA ASP A 2 -20.45 -13.21 76.43
C ASP A 2 -19.97 -12.06 75.56
N ASP A 3 -18.67 -11.97 75.52
CA ASP A 3 -17.90 -10.93 74.85
C ASP A 3 -17.73 -11.31 73.38
N HIS A 4 -18.57 -10.77 72.52
CA HIS A 4 -18.37 -10.85 71.08
C HIS A 4 -17.48 -9.71 70.62
N GLN A 5 -16.19 -9.86 70.79
CA GLN A 5 -15.20 -9.00 70.08
C GLN A 5 -15.22 -9.37 68.58
N LYS A 6 -15.92 -8.56 67.78
CA LYS A 6 -15.80 -8.59 66.32
C LYS A 6 -14.41 -8.12 65.90
N ASN A 7 -13.64 -9.06 65.43
CA ASN A 7 -12.32 -8.81 64.85
C ASN A 7 -12.48 -8.00 63.54
N ASN A 8 -12.29 -6.70 63.67
CA ASN A 8 -12.43 -5.72 62.60
C ASN A 8 -11.04 -5.46 61.94
N GLN A 9 -10.44 -6.56 61.40
CA GLN A 9 -9.27 -6.39 60.55
C GLN A 9 -9.71 -5.84 59.18
N PRO A 10 -9.07 -4.78 58.67
CA PRO A 10 -9.37 -4.29 57.34
C PRO A 10 -9.00 -5.36 56.33
N ARG A 11 -9.95 -5.77 55.52
CA ARG A 11 -9.75 -6.65 54.37
C ARG A 11 -8.75 -5.95 53.42
N THR A 12 -7.50 -6.37 53.45
CA THR A 12 -6.53 -6.02 52.42
C THR A 12 -7.03 -6.56 51.11
N MET A 13 -7.47 -5.69 50.21
CA MET A 13 -7.78 -6.09 48.84
C MET A 13 -6.51 -6.72 48.25
N PRO A 14 -6.64 -7.84 47.52
CA PRO A 14 -5.52 -8.40 46.80
C PRO A 14 -4.97 -7.36 45.83
N PRO A 15 -3.67 -7.35 45.59
CA PRO A 15 -3.07 -6.37 44.68
C PRO A 15 -3.84 -6.43 43.34
N ARG A 16 -4.33 -5.28 42.90
CA ARG A 16 -4.94 -5.15 41.58
C ARG A 16 -3.92 -5.70 40.58
N THR A 17 -4.18 -6.91 40.07
CA THR A 17 -3.48 -7.40 38.89
C THR A 17 -3.59 -6.31 37.83
N MET A 18 -2.46 -5.82 37.34
CA MET A 18 -2.49 -4.84 36.25
C MET A 18 -3.39 -5.38 35.13
N PRO A 19 -4.35 -4.61 34.66
CA PRO A 19 -5.23 -5.09 33.60
C PRO A 19 -4.38 -5.51 32.42
N ILE A 20 -4.60 -6.71 31.91
CA ILE A 20 -3.94 -7.20 30.70
C ILE A 20 -4.16 -6.15 29.62
N GLN A 21 -3.08 -5.55 29.14
CA GLN A 21 -3.15 -4.52 28.12
C GLN A 21 -3.65 -5.13 26.82
N SER A 22 -4.73 -4.62 26.30
CA SER A 22 -5.25 -5.07 25.01
C SER A 22 -4.24 -4.75 23.89
N ALA A 23 -3.94 -5.73 23.06
CA ALA A 23 -3.09 -5.52 21.88
C ALA A 23 -3.76 -4.59 20.86
N THR A 24 -5.08 -4.51 20.85
CA THR A 24 -5.86 -3.64 19.95
C THR A 24 -6.08 -2.25 20.54
N PHE A 25 -6.43 -2.20 21.83
CA PHE A 25 -6.68 -0.94 22.55
C PHE A 25 -5.49 -0.60 23.44
N SER A 26 -4.37 -0.30 22.82
CA SER A 26 -3.16 0.16 23.50
C SER A 26 -3.36 1.52 24.18
N ASN A 27 -2.47 1.89 25.08
CA ASN A 27 -2.57 3.19 25.77
C ASN A 27 -2.65 4.39 24.80
N PRO A 28 -1.85 4.48 23.72
CA PRO A 28 -2.02 5.54 22.72
C PRO A 28 -3.39 5.55 22.07
N VAL A 29 -3.92 4.39 21.67
CA VAL A 29 -5.26 4.29 21.06
C VAL A 29 -6.34 4.76 22.03
N ASN A 30 -6.28 4.33 23.29
CA ASN A 30 -7.22 4.76 24.31
C ASN A 30 -7.13 6.28 24.59
N ALA A 31 -5.94 6.87 24.53
CA ALA A 31 -5.76 8.31 24.68
C ALA A 31 -6.40 9.08 23.52
N GLU A 32 -6.25 8.61 22.29
CA GLU A 32 -6.92 9.20 21.13
C GLU A 32 -8.45 9.11 21.22
N ILE A 33 -8.97 7.95 21.61
CA ILE A 33 -10.42 7.75 21.79
C ILE A 33 -10.96 8.72 22.83
N ARG A 34 -10.28 8.85 23.97
CA ARG A 34 -10.69 9.77 25.02
C ARG A 34 -10.63 11.23 24.56
N ARG A 35 -9.59 11.62 23.84
CA ARG A 35 -9.48 12.96 23.27
C ARG A 35 -10.62 13.23 22.29
N ALA A 36 -10.87 12.34 21.35
CA ALA A 36 -11.97 12.47 20.39
C ALA A 36 -13.33 12.55 21.08
N ALA A 37 -13.57 11.74 22.12
CA ALA A 37 -14.80 11.77 22.90
C ALA A 37 -14.98 13.07 23.67
N ALA A 38 -13.89 13.65 24.21
CA ALA A 38 -13.94 14.89 24.97
C ALA A 38 -14.08 16.15 24.11
N THR A 39 -13.49 16.14 22.91
CA THR A 39 -13.38 17.35 22.07
C THR A 39 -14.27 17.33 20.83
N GLY A 40 -14.80 16.19 20.43
CA GLY A 40 -15.48 16.02 19.14
C GLY A 40 -14.56 16.11 17.93
N ILE A 41 -13.24 16.22 18.11
CA ILE A 41 -12.26 16.37 17.05
C ILE A 41 -11.62 15.03 16.75
N TYR A 42 -11.71 14.59 15.50
CA TYR A 42 -11.14 13.36 14.99
C TYR A 42 -9.94 13.65 14.10
N ASP A 43 -8.91 12.81 14.17
CA ASP A 43 -7.82 12.89 13.20
C ASP A 43 -8.29 12.36 11.83
N ILE A 44 -8.25 13.23 10.83
CA ILE A 44 -8.65 12.92 9.44
C ILE A 44 -7.47 12.30 8.67
N ARG A 45 -6.48 11.76 9.35
CA ARG A 45 -5.29 11.18 8.70
C ARG A 45 -5.49 9.69 8.46
N GLY A 46 -4.96 9.22 7.35
CA GLY A 46 -4.74 7.79 7.15
C GLY A 46 -3.89 7.26 8.30
N GLY A 47 -4.35 6.20 8.94
CA GLY A 47 -3.65 5.58 10.07
C GLY A 47 -2.88 4.35 9.62
N GLY A 48 -1.65 4.19 10.09
CA GLY A 48 -0.95 2.92 10.06
C GLY A 48 -1.50 1.96 11.11
N ALA A 49 -1.01 0.72 11.10
CA ALA A 49 -1.30 -0.24 12.15
C ALA A 49 -0.76 0.29 13.48
N LYS A 50 -1.62 0.36 14.51
CA LYS A 50 -1.25 0.85 15.84
C LYS A 50 -0.91 -0.28 16.82
N ARG A 51 -0.96 -1.50 16.37
CA ARG A 51 -0.46 -2.69 17.09
C ARG A 51 0.79 -3.21 16.41
N ARG A 52 1.59 -3.99 17.13
CA ARG A 52 2.68 -4.75 16.49
C ARG A 52 2.08 -5.67 15.43
N VAL A 53 2.57 -5.51 14.21
CA VAL A 53 2.28 -6.40 13.08
C VAL A 53 3.53 -7.22 12.77
N PRO A 54 3.43 -8.31 11.99
CA PRO A 54 4.62 -9.04 11.53
C PRO A 54 5.66 -8.10 10.94
N HIS A 55 6.92 -8.30 11.32
CA HIS A 55 8.06 -7.47 10.96
C HIS A 55 9.17 -8.35 10.38
N PHE A 56 10.12 -7.76 9.66
CA PHE A 56 11.26 -8.53 9.13
C PHE A 56 12.09 -9.20 10.22
N ASP A 57 12.16 -8.61 11.42
CA ASP A 57 12.84 -9.23 12.57
C ASP A 57 12.12 -10.50 13.09
N ASP A 58 10.88 -10.73 12.69
CA ASP A 58 10.14 -11.96 13.03
C ASP A 58 10.41 -13.09 12.03
N LEU A 59 11.21 -12.84 10.98
CA LEU A 59 11.58 -13.80 9.95
C LEU A 59 12.98 -14.35 10.19
N LEU A 60 13.15 -15.65 10.00
CA LEU A 60 14.43 -16.32 10.07
C LEU A 60 14.67 -17.09 8.77
N PHE A 61 15.80 -16.82 8.13
CA PHE A 61 16.27 -17.64 7.01
C PHE A 61 16.91 -18.93 7.55
N LEU A 62 16.34 -20.07 7.18
CA LEU A 62 16.94 -21.35 7.51
C LEU A 62 18.12 -21.64 6.57
N GLY A 63 19.28 -21.85 7.12
CA GLY A 63 20.44 -22.22 6.34
C GLY A 63 20.28 -23.59 5.67
N ALA A 64 20.73 -23.70 4.43
CA ALA A 64 20.67 -24.93 3.65
C ALA A 64 22.06 -25.58 3.43
N SER A 65 23.08 -25.14 4.14
CA SER A 65 24.48 -25.58 3.95
C SER A 65 24.72 -27.08 4.16
N MET A 66 23.84 -27.73 4.91
CA MET A 66 23.93 -29.21 5.10
C MET A 66 23.27 -29.99 3.95
N SER A 67 22.42 -29.36 3.16
CA SER A 67 21.65 -29.98 2.07
C SER A 67 22.01 -29.46 0.68
N ARG A 68 22.72 -28.35 0.61
CA ARG A 68 23.13 -27.69 -0.66
C ARG A 68 24.54 -27.11 -0.50
N TYR A 69 25.30 -27.11 -1.60
CA TYR A 69 26.54 -26.38 -1.67
C TYR A 69 26.26 -24.87 -1.51
N PRO A 70 26.93 -24.19 -0.55
CA PRO A 70 26.85 -22.76 -0.44
C PRO A 70 27.52 -22.07 -1.65
N LEU A 71 26.94 -20.96 -2.09
CA LEU A 71 27.53 -20.12 -3.13
C LEU A 71 28.80 -19.44 -2.59
N GLU A 72 29.87 -19.48 -3.38
CA GLU A 72 31.07 -18.70 -3.14
C GLU A 72 30.86 -17.25 -3.63
N GLY A 73 30.37 -16.37 -2.75
CA GLY A 73 29.89 -15.03 -3.08
C GLY A 73 30.86 -14.14 -3.84
N TYR A 74 32.16 -14.44 -3.86
CA TYR A 74 33.16 -13.75 -4.65
C TYR A 74 33.45 -14.36 -6.04
N ARG A 75 32.96 -15.57 -6.29
CA ARG A 75 33.11 -16.29 -7.56
C ARG A 75 31.82 -16.52 -8.29
N GLU A 76 30.74 -16.70 -7.56
CA GLU A 76 29.44 -17.13 -8.06
C GLU A 76 28.40 -16.03 -7.87
N LYS A 77 27.65 -15.75 -8.91
CA LYS A 77 26.57 -14.75 -8.87
C LYS A 77 25.30 -15.43 -8.36
N CYS A 78 24.68 -14.85 -7.34
CA CYS A 78 23.36 -15.25 -6.90
C CYS A 78 22.30 -14.80 -7.92
N GLU A 79 21.45 -15.72 -8.35
CA GLU A 79 20.32 -15.41 -9.22
C GLU A 79 19.21 -14.72 -8.39
N THR A 80 18.90 -13.49 -8.73
CA THR A 80 17.89 -12.65 -8.05
C THR A 80 16.74 -12.28 -8.96
N SER A 81 16.81 -12.62 -10.24
CA SER A 81 15.80 -12.22 -11.20
C SER A 81 14.45 -12.91 -10.95
N VAL A 82 13.39 -12.22 -11.36
CA VAL A 82 12.03 -12.75 -11.33
C VAL A 82 11.27 -12.33 -12.57
N THR A 83 10.42 -13.23 -13.08
CA THR A 83 9.57 -12.93 -14.24
C THR A 83 8.11 -12.93 -13.79
N LEU A 84 7.50 -11.76 -13.80
CA LEU A 84 6.09 -11.58 -13.51
C LEU A 84 5.26 -11.99 -14.74
N GLY A 85 4.19 -12.72 -14.52
CA GLY A 85 3.29 -13.16 -15.60
C GLY A 85 3.82 -14.32 -16.46
N SER A 86 4.82 -15.07 -16.00
CA SER A 86 5.48 -16.14 -16.75
C SER A 86 4.54 -17.24 -17.29
N ARG A 87 3.37 -17.44 -16.66
CA ARG A 87 2.42 -18.50 -17.07
C ARG A 87 1.39 -18.04 -18.09
N PHE A 88 0.90 -16.80 -17.98
CA PHE A 88 -0.32 -16.39 -18.70
C PHE A 88 -0.19 -15.06 -19.43
N ALA A 89 0.80 -14.22 -19.10
CA ALA A 89 0.93 -12.95 -19.78
C ALA A 89 1.55 -13.11 -21.17
N LYS A 90 1.00 -12.40 -22.15
CA LYS A 90 1.59 -12.34 -23.51
C LYS A 90 2.95 -11.65 -23.52
N LYS A 91 3.13 -10.68 -22.62
CA LYS A 91 4.37 -9.91 -22.44
C LYS A 91 4.76 -9.98 -20.96
N PRO A 92 5.42 -11.04 -20.51
CA PRO A 92 5.92 -11.13 -19.16
C PRO A 92 6.93 -10.02 -18.87
N ILE A 93 6.94 -9.51 -17.64
CA ILE A 93 7.92 -8.52 -17.20
C ILE A 93 9.06 -9.22 -16.47
N HIS A 94 10.25 -9.11 -17.01
CA HIS A 94 11.46 -9.60 -16.34
C HIS A 94 12.05 -8.49 -15.45
N LEU A 95 12.32 -8.84 -14.19
CA LEU A 95 12.96 -7.96 -13.21
C LEU A 95 14.29 -8.60 -12.79
N ASP A 96 15.36 -7.82 -12.76
CA ASP A 96 16.68 -8.29 -12.34
C ASP A 96 16.76 -8.50 -10.83
N ILE A 97 15.89 -7.80 -10.08
CA ILE A 97 15.75 -7.93 -8.63
C ILE A 97 14.26 -8.04 -8.23
N PRO A 98 13.90 -8.79 -7.18
CA PRO A 98 12.52 -8.99 -6.75
C PRO A 98 12.00 -7.82 -5.90
N ILE A 99 12.34 -6.60 -6.26
CA ILE A 99 11.96 -5.37 -5.58
C ILE A 99 11.41 -4.40 -6.63
N THR A 100 10.23 -3.87 -6.42
CA THR A 100 9.60 -2.87 -7.28
C THR A 100 9.37 -1.57 -6.52
N VAL A 101 9.35 -0.45 -7.23
CA VAL A 101 9.00 0.84 -6.63
C VAL A 101 7.48 0.96 -6.57
N ALA A 102 6.96 1.10 -5.35
CA ALA A 102 5.52 1.24 -5.11
C ALA A 102 4.95 2.50 -5.74
N GLY A 103 3.65 2.47 -6.08
CA GLY A 103 2.94 3.61 -6.64
C GLY A 103 2.92 4.81 -5.68
N MET A 104 3.38 5.94 -6.19
CA MET A 104 3.36 7.22 -5.51
C MET A 104 2.81 8.27 -6.46
N SER A 105 1.67 8.88 -6.11
CA SER A 105 0.93 9.78 -6.99
C SER A 105 1.70 11.07 -7.33
N PHE A 106 1.49 11.57 -8.54
CA PHE A 106 1.83 12.96 -8.85
C PHE A 106 0.92 13.91 -8.03
N GLY A 107 1.54 14.90 -7.42
CA GLY A 107 0.87 15.75 -6.42
C GLY A 107 1.30 15.39 -4.98
N ALA A 108 1.61 14.11 -4.70
CA ALA A 108 2.43 13.72 -3.55
C ALA A 108 3.92 13.85 -3.88
N LEU A 109 4.29 13.47 -5.11
CA LEU A 109 5.64 13.65 -5.66
C LEU A 109 5.64 14.70 -6.77
N SER A 110 6.77 15.34 -6.95
CA SER A 110 7.03 16.28 -8.06
C SER A 110 7.48 15.55 -9.33
N GLY A 111 7.47 16.25 -10.47
CA GLY A 111 8.00 15.72 -11.74
C GLY A 111 9.44 15.22 -11.63
N PRO A 112 10.40 16.03 -11.10
CA PRO A 112 11.77 15.57 -10.89
C PRO A 112 11.90 14.33 -10.00
N ALA A 113 11.04 14.18 -8.99
CA ALA A 113 11.04 12.99 -8.15
C ALA A 113 10.54 11.75 -8.93
N LYS A 114 9.54 11.91 -9.78
CA LYS A 114 9.06 10.86 -10.67
C LYS A 114 10.12 10.42 -11.68
N GLU A 115 10.82 11.38 -12.28
CA GLU A 115 11.95 11.12 -13.16
C GLU A 115 13.06 10.35 -12.43
N ALA A 116 13.44 10.79 -11.24
CA ALA A 116 14.47 10.13 -10.45
C ALA A 116 14.12 8.67 -10.12
N LEU A 117 12.86 8.39 -9.79
CA LEU A 117 12.38 7.03 -9.55
C LEU A 117 12.45 6.17 -10.82
N GLY A 118 12.02 6.72 -11.96
CA GLY A 118 12.10 6.05 -13.25
C GLY A 118 13.54 5.67 -13.61
N ARG A 119 14.46 6.62 -13.51
CA ARG A 119 15.89 6.39 -13.74
C ARG A 119 16.48 5.34 -12.79
N GLY A 120 16.19 5.48 -11.49
CA GLY A 120 16.69 4.53 -10.49
C GLY A 120 16.19 3.12 -10.69
N ALA A 121 14.91 2.95 -11.01
CA ALA A 121 14.31 1.63 -11.29
C ALA A 121 14.91 1.01 -12.56
N THR A 122 15.08 1.79 -13.63
CA THR A 122 15.72 1.34 -14.87
C THR A 122 17.16 0.91 -14.63
N MET A 123 17.94 1.70 -13.88
CA MET A 123 19.32 1.33 -13.51
C MET A 123 19.40 0.06 -12.67
N ALA A 124 18.39 -0.22 -11.85
CA ALA A 124 18.31 -1.43 -11.03
C ALA A 124 17.65 -2.61 -11.75
N GLY A 125 17.26 -2.47 -13.02
CA GLY A 125 16.58 -3.50 -13.81
C GLY A 125 15.19 -3.88 -13.27
N THR A 126 14.53 -2.95 -12.56
CA THR A 126 13.21 -3.17 -11.96
C THR A 126 12.16 -2.21 -12.49
N SER A 127 10.96 -2.22 -11.89
CA SER A 127 9.82 -1.41 -12.32
C SER A 127 9.45 -0.30 -11.34
N THR A 128 8.85 0.77 -11.88
CA THR A 128 8.09 1.75 -11.13
C THR A 128 6.59 1.53 -11.29
N THR A 129 5.81 2.21 -10.44
CA THR A 129 4.35 2.21 -10.51
C THR A 129 3.83 3.65 -10.43
N THR A 130 2.85 4.00 -11.28
CA THR A 130 2.40 5.39 -11.42
C THR A 130 1.84 6.00 -10.14
N GLY A 131 1.12 5.25 -9.34
CA GLY A 131 0.33 5.80 -8.23
C GLY A 131 -1.00 6.38 -8.71
N ASP A 132 -1.72 7.03 -7.78
CA ASP A 132 -3.01 7.67 -8.04
C ASP A 132 -2.81 9.00 -8.78
N GLY A 133 -3.57 9.23 -9.83
CA GLY A 133 -3.54 10.49 -10.58
C GLY A 133 -2.92 10.42 -11.97
N GLY A 134 -2.73 9.23 -12.51
CA GLY A 134 -2.31 9.02 -13.89
C GLY A 134 -0.80 8.85 -14.08
N MET A 135 -0.41 8.68 -15.33
CA MET A 135 0.96 8.50 -15.78
C MET A 135 1.60 9.86 -16.08
N THR A 136 2.77 10.12 -15.55
CA THR A 136 3.55 11.31 -15.91
C THR A 136 4.50 10.99 -17.05
N GLU A 137 4.74 11.95 -17.94
CA GLU A 137 5.72 11.78 -19.02
C GLU A 137 7.14 11.65 -18.48
N GLU A 138 7.46 12.33 -17.38
CA GLU A 138 8.76 12.21 -16.72
C GLU A 138 9.02 10.77 -16.25
N GLU A 139 8.04 10.14 -15.63
CA GLU A 139 8.22 8.77 -15.16
C GLU A 139 8.23 7.78 -16.33
N ARG A 140 7.28 7.91 -17.29
CA ARG A 140 7.24 7.03 -18.46
C ARG A 140 8.48 7.14 -19.34
N GLY A 141 8.98 8.35 -19.55
CA GLY A 141 10.14 8.59 -20.39
C GLY A 141 11.45 8.05 -19.82
N HIS A 142 11.50 7.77 -18.53
CA HIS A 142 12.71 7.29 -17.84
C HIS A 142 12.56 5.90 -17.21
N SER A 143 11.35 5.33 -17.22
CA SER A 143 11.10 3.97 -16.74
C SER A 143 11.06 2.99 -17.90
N GLU A 144 12.00 2.07 -17.95
CA GLU A 144 11.97 0.98 -18.92
C GLU A 144 10.76 0.07 -18.69
N LYS A 145 10.42 -0.14 -17.41
CA LYS A 145 9.29 -0.99 -16.96
C LYS A 145 8.39 -0.18 -16.05
N LEU A 146 7.23 0.24 -16.56
CA LEU A 146 6.26 1.05 -15.82
C LEU A 146 4.94 0.31 -15.65
N ILE A 147 4.50 0.16 -14.40
CA ILE A 147 3.22 -0.42 -14.03
C ILE A 147 2.21 0.70 -13.83
N TYR A 148 1.07 0.65 -14.52
CA TYR A 148 -0.01 1.60 -14.32
C TYR A 148 -0.89 1.17 -13.15
N GLN A 149 -1.09 2.06 -12.19
CA GLN A 149 -1.92 1.78 -11.03
C GLN A 149 -3.39 2.12 -11.32
N TYR A 150 -4.22 1.09 -11.42
CA TYR A 150 -5.65 1.20 -11.68
C TYR A 150 -6.41 1.25 -10.35
N LEU A 151 -6.86 2.44 -9.98
CA LEU A 151 -7.46 2.72 -8.67
C LEU A 151 -8.96 3.05 -8.78
N PRO A 152 -9.69 2.96 -7.64
CA PRO A 152 -11.10 3.36 -7.59
C PRO A 152 -11.37 4.81 -8.02
N SER A 153 -10.41 5.71 -7.80
CA SER A 153 -10.55 7.13 -8.10
C SER A 153 -10.70 7.46 -9.59
N ARG A 154 -10.05 6.69 -10.44
CA ARG A 154 -9.99 6.96 -11.90
C ARG A 154 -9.39 8.31 -12.27
N TYR A 155 -8.70 9.00 -11.36
CA TYR A 155 -8.07 10.28 -11.65
C TYR A 155 -7.04 10.18 -12.76
N GLY A 156 -7.20 10.97 -13.82
CA GLY A 156 -6.30 10.99 -14.96
C GLY A 156 -6.20 9.67 -15.72
N MET A 157 -7.17 8.79 -15.56
CA MET A 157 -7.18 7.52 -16.28
C MET A 157 -7.58 7.74 -17.74
N ASN A 158 -6.72 7.32 -18.64
CA ASN A 158 -7.04 7.27 -20.05
C ASN A 158 -6.58 5.96 -20.69
N PRO A 159 -7.23 5.50 -21.76
CA PRO A 159 -6.90 4.24 -22.41
C PRO A 159 -5.51 4.20 -23.04
N ASP A 160 -4.98 5.33 -23.44
CA ASP A 160 -3.66 5.40 -24.09
C ASP A 160 -2.54 5.17 -23.10
N ASP A 161 -2.64 5.72 -21.88
CA ASP A 161 -1.70 5.44 -20.82
C ASP A 161 -1.75 3.97 -20.39
N LEU A 162 -2.93 3.37 -20.34
CA LEU A 162 -3.06 1.93 -20.08
C LEU A 162 -2.34 1.09 -21.14
N ARG A 163 -2.39 1.49 -22.41
CA ARG A 163 -1.66 0.80 -23.50
C ARG A 163 -0.17 1.03 -23.49
N ARG A 164 0.28 2.19 -22.99
CA ARG A 164 1.70 2.56 -22.84
C ARG A 164 2.37 1.89 -21.66
N ALA A 165 1.60 1.43 -20.68
CA ALA A 165 2.11 0.72 -19.52
C ALA A 165 2.57 -0.70 -19.89
N ASP A 166 3.55 -1.21 -19.13
CA ASP A 166 4.06 -2.57 -19.29
C ASP A 166 3.22 -3.60 -18.54
N ALA A 167 2.53 -3.15 -17.46
CA ALA A 167 1.53 -3.92 -16.73
C ALA A 167 0.52 -2.98 -16.04
N ILE A 168 -0.55 -3.58 -15.53
CA ILE A 168 -1.59 -2.89 -14.75
C ILE A 168 -1.66 -3.50 -13.37
N GLU A 169 -1.58 -2.65 -12.34
CA GLU A 169 -1.81 -3.02 -10.95
C GLU A 169 -3.21 -2.62 -10.53
N VAL A 170 -4.08 -3.58 -10.30
CA VAL A 170 -5.44 -3.34 -9.79
C VAL A 170 -5.39 -3.16 -8.28
N VAL A 171 -5.71 -1.97 -7.82
CA VAL A 171 -5.71 -1.63 -6.39
C VAL A 171 -7.13 -1.66 -5.86
N VAL A 172 -7.43 -2.62 -5.01
CA VAL A 172 -8.75 -2.74 -4.36
C VAL A 172 -8.93 -1.67 -3.27
N GLY A 173 -7.85 -1.36 -2.56
CA GLY A 173 -7.83 -0.34 -1.51
C GLY A 173 -6.48 -0.31 -0.79
N GLN A 174 -6.36 0.53 0.21
CA GLN A 174 -5.15 0.67 1.02
C GLN A 174 -5.46 0.35 2.47
N GLY A 175 -4.68 -0.53 3.10
CA GLY A 175 -4.88 -0.97 4.47
C GLY A 175 -4.84 0.16 5.51
N ALA A 176 -4.05 1.20 5.25
CA ALA A 176 -3.98 2.39 6.10
C ALA A 176 -5.20 3.33 5.99
N LYS A 177 -6.07 3.11 5.03
CA LYS A 177 -7.26 3.93 4.75
C LYS A 177 -8.48 3.03 4.51
N PRO A 178 -8.86 2.17 5.45
CA PRO A 178 -9.97 1.22 5.27
C PRO A 178 -11.27 1.99 5.04
N GLY A 179 -11.99 1.64 3.96
CA GLY A 179 -13.23 2.31 3.57
C GLY A 179 -13.05 3.75 3.08
N GLY A 180 -11.83 4.20 2.87
CA GLY A 180 -11.51 5.52 2.32
C GLY A 180 -10.49 5.42 1.19
N GLY A 181 -10.57 6.31 0.22
CA GLY A 181 -9.56 6.47 -0.80
C GLY A 181 -8.50 7.50 -0.43
N GLY A 182 -7.64 7.83 -1.38
CA GLY A 182 -6.71 8.94 -1.26
C GLY A 182 -7.45 10.27 -1.11
N MET A 183 -6.84 11.20 -0.39
CA MET A 183 -7.34 12.57 -0.27
C MET A 183 -6.20 13.53 -0.53
N LEU A 184 -6.45 14.53 -1.38
CA LEU A 184 -5.53 15.62 -1.64
C LEU A 184 -6.28 16.94 -1.43
N LEU A 185 -5.78 17.75 -0.50
CA LEU A 185 -6.41 19.03 -0.19
C LEU A 185 -6.21 20.04 -1.32
N GLY A 186 -7.22 20.85 -1.59
CA GLY A 186 -7.25 21.84 -2.66
C GLY A 186 -6.02 22.73 -2.69
N GLN A 187 -5.52 23.14 -1.54
CA GLN A 187 -4.28 23.94 -1.42
C GLN A 187 -3.01 23.25 -1.96
N LYS A 188 -3.04 21.92 -2.15
CA LYS A 188 -1.94 21.15 -2.74
C LYS A 188 -2.15 20.83 -4.21
N ILE A 189 -3.30 21.20 -4.76
CA ILE A 189 -3.66 20.91 -6.13
C ILE A 189 -3.23 22.10 -6.99
N SER A 190 -2.05 21.97 -7.60
CA SER A 190 -1.61 22.89 -8.64
C SER A 190 -2.40 22.66 -9.94
N ASP A 191 -2.35 23.63 -10.85
CA ASP A 191 -3.00 23.52 -12.16
C ASP A 191 -2.59 22.23 -12.89
N ARG A 192 -1.32 21.89 -12.85
CA ARG A 192 -0.81 20.66 -13.46
C ARG A 192 -1.38 19.38 -12.81
N VAL A 193 -1.56 19.37 -11.48
CA VAL A 193 -2.20 18.23 -10.79
C VAL A 193 -3.67 18.15 -11.16
N ALA A 194 -4.34 19.29 -11.29
CA ALA A 194 -5.73 19.37 -11.72
C ALA A 194 -5.90 18.83 -13.14
N ASP A 195 -5.07 19.28 -14.08
CA ASP A 195 -5.06 18.81 -15.46
C ASP A 195 -4.81 17.30 -15.55
N MET A 196 -3.78 16.80 -14.87
CA MET A 196 -3.46 15.38 -14.88
C MET A 196 -4.58 14.49 -14.30
N ARG A 197 -5.36 15.03 -13.38
CA ARG A 197 -6.43 14.29 -12.71
C ARG A 197 -7.79 14.50 -13.35
N ASP A 198 -7.86 15.35 -14.36
CA ASP A 198 -9.09 15.78 -15.03
C ASP A 198 -10.13 16.33 -14.02
N LEU A 199 -9.67 17.21 -13.14
CA LEU A 199 -10.44 17.76 -12.03
C LEU A 199 -10.23 19.28 -11.89
N PRO A 200 -11.20 20.02 -11.34
CA PRO A 200 -11.04 21.45 -11.10
C PRO A 200 -9.89 21.76 -10.11
N PRO A 201 -9.11 22.82 -10.35
CA PRO A 201 -8.06 23.24 -9.41
C PRO A 201 -8.65 23.80 -8.12
N GLY A 202 -7.89 23.73 -7.03
CA GLY A 202 -8.21 24.35 -5.76
C GLY A 202 -9.33 23.69 -4.95
N ILE A 203 -9.87 22.56 -5.39
CA ILE A 203 -10.93 21.81 -4.70
C ILE A 203 -10.36 20.53 -4.12
N ASP A 204 -10.73 20.21 -2.88
CA ASP A 204 -10.34 18.96 -2.23
C ASP A 204 -10.77 17.75 -3.07
N GLN A 205 -9.80 16.89 -3.37
CA GLN A 205 -10.02 15.66 -4.14
C GLN A 205 -10.05 14.47 -3.20
N ARG A 206 -11.12 13.70 -3.26
CA ARG A 206 -11.29 12.48 -2.49
C ARG A 206 -11.56 11.30 -3.42
N SER A 207 -10.76 10.28 -3.33
CA SER A 207 -10.92 9.05 -4.08
C SER A 207 -12.19 8.31 -3.66
N ALA A 208 -12.79 7.60 -4.62
CA ALA A 208 -13.88 6.66 -4.33
C ALA A 208 -13.40 5.52 -3.42
N CYS A 209 -14.32 4.97 -2.62
CA CYS A 209 -14.02 3.87 -1.70
C CYS A 209 -13.99 2.50 -2.40
N ARG A 210 -14.57 2.39 -3.59
CA ARG A 210 -14.64 1.17 -4.40
C ARG A 210 -14.53 1.49 -5.87
N HIS A 211 -14.17 0.50 -6.66
CA HIS A 211 -14.21 0.63 -8.11
C HIS A 211 -15.64 0.79 -8.61
N PRO A 212 -15.89 1.70 -9.55
CA PRO A 212 -17.22 1.92 -10.11
C PRO A 212 -17.65 0.83 -11.08
N ASP A 213 -16.70 0.12 -11.70
CA ASP A 213 -16.92 -0.72 -12.88
C ASP A 213 -17.19 -2.18 -12.53
N TRP A 214 -16.96 -2.59 -11.29
CA TRP A 214 -17.13 -3.98 -10.87
C TRP A 214 -17.54 -4.09 -9.40
N THR A 215 -18.26 -5.15 -9.08
CA THR A 215 -18.81 -5.43 -7.75
C THR A 215 -18.23 -6.69 -7.12
N GLY A 216 -17.56 -7.50 -7.89
CA GLY A 216 -16.98 -8.76 -7.43
C GLY A 216 -15.90 -9.32 -8.36
N PRO A 217 -15.30 -10.45 -8.00
CA PRO A 217 -14.22 -11.06 -8.79
C PRO A 217 -14.64 -11.42 -10.22
N ASP A 218 -15.87 -11.83 -10.43
CA ASP A 218 -16.38 -12.21 -11.75
C ASP A 218 -16.48 -10.99 -12.67
N ASP A 219 -17.00 -9.87 -12.16
CA ASP A 219 -17.03 -8.60 -12.90
C ASP A 219 -15.62 -8.12 -13.23
N LEU A 220 -14.68 -8.26 -12.28
CA LEU A 220 -13.28 -7.91 -12.50
C LEU A 220 -12.67 -8.72 -13.63
N SER A 221 -13.05 -9.98 -13.79
CA SER A 221 -12.59 -10.83 -14.90
C SER A 221 -13.09 -10.32 -16.27
N LEU A 222 -14.22 -9.63 -16.29
CA LEU A 222 -14.78 -9.02 -17.51
C LEU A 222 -14.08 -7.71 -17.90
N ILE A 223 -13.55 -6.95 -16.95
CA ILE A 223 -12.74 -5.74 -17.24
C ILE A 223 -11.42 -6.12 -17.92
N HIS A 224 -10.91 -7.31 -17.68
CA HIS A 224 -9.77 -7.89 -18.40
C HIS A 224 -10.09 -8.33 -19.85
N ILE A 225 -11.26 -8.04 -20.38
CA ILE A 225 -11.61 -8.22 -21.80
C ILE A 225 -10.80 -7.31 -22.74
N SER A 226 -9.93 -6.50 -22.23
CA SER A 226 -8.84 -5.96 -23.05
C SER A 226 -7.83 -7.03 -23.52
N GLU A 227 -7.98 -8.27 -23.09
CA GLU A 227 -7.33 -9.43 -23.66
C GLU A 227 -8.24 -10.07 -24.74
N PRO A 228 -8.07 -9.75 -26.04
CA PRO A 228 -8.95 -10.25 -27.07
C PRO A 228 -8.77 -11.73 -27.41
N THR A 229 -8.08 -12.48 -26.59
CA THR A 229 -7.81 -13.89 -26.87
C THR A 229 -7.56 -14.70 -25.60
N ARG A 230 -8.58 -14.90 -24.78
CA ARG A 230 -8.64 -16.10 -24.00
C ARG A 230 -9.41 -17.13 -24.83
N PRO A 231 -8.81 -18.21 -25.37
CA PRO A 231 -9.58 -19.31 -25.85
C PRO A 231 -10.39 -19.84 -24.66
N LEU A 232 -11.70 -19.89 -24.82
CA LEU A 232 -12.57 -20.63 -23.93
C LEU A 232 -12.30 -22.10 -24.16
N TYR A 233 -11.47 -22.72 -23.34
CA TYR A 233 -11.37 -24.18 -23.19
C TYR A 233 -11.39 -24.52 -21.70
#